data_93515c084752704b8827dda485fd58b0
#
_entry.id   93515c084752704b8827dda485fd58b0
#
_cell.length_a   1.000
_cell.length_b   1.000
_cell.length_c   1.000
_cell.angle_alpha   90.00
_cell.angle_beta   90.00
_cell.angle_gamma   90.00
#
_symmetry.space_group_name_H-M   'P 1'
#
loop_
_entity.id
_entity.type
_entity.pdbx_description
1 polymer ?
#
loop_
_entity_poly.entity_id
_entity_poly.type
_entity_poly.pdbx_seq_one_letter_code
_entity_poly.pdbx_strand_id
1 'polypeptide(L)'
;MSLVIDVPAHAVKLLLTPIDPAQPAGHFDVEDETYQAIDQEMVKLGGLREGDIDWPYIDEASRQYLAIQCKHWRILAHLQVVWLRTRQWARWADALGLLAGMVELYWDSAHPKPGPTGYLNKRKQVQRMLGDLAQMLPTLERSSFEPAYQAAAELALANLQRCAEPAKLDPAPLETLQRQLVKYSEPVAAAEPVRSATPGSILASAFSPVPSRKRRVMSANNAVPC
;
A
#
# COMPACT_ATOMS: atom_id res chain seq x y z
N MET A 1 12.87 -27.81 1.90
CA MET A 1 12.84 -26.45 1.35
C MET A 1 12.05 -25.61 2.34
N SER A 2 12.74 -24.90 3.24
CA SER A 2 12.09 -23.96 4.18
C SER A 2 11.63 -22.74 3.39
N LEU A 3 10.32 -22.53 3.36
CA LEU A 3 9.73 -21.26 2.99
C LEU A 3 10.19 -20.24 4.04
N VAL A 4 11.21 -19.46 3.72
CA VAL A 4 11.55 -18.26 4.46
C VAL A 4 10.38 -17.31 4.21
N ILE A 5 9.51 -17.21 5.20
CA ILE A 5 8.49 -16.15 5.26
C ILE A 5 9.30 -14.86 5.32
N ASP A 6 9.28 -14.12 4.23
CA ASP A 6 9.97 -12.84 4.09
C ASP A 6 9.30 -11.84 5.06
N VAL A 7 9.88 -11.72 6.25
CA VAL A 7 9.40 -10.77 7.25
C VAL A 7 9.66 -9.37 6.68
N PRO A 8 8.66 -8.48 6.58
CA PRO A 8 8.77 -7.18 5.92
C PRO A 8 10.02 -6.38 6.32
N ALA A 9 10.40 -6.44 7.58
CA ALA A 9 11.59 -5.79 8.11
C ALA A 9 12.92 -6.26 7.49
N HIS A 10 12.98 -7.46 6.90
CA HIS A 10 14.22 -7.99 6.33
C HIS A 10 14.50 -7.42 4.94
N ALA A 11 13.49 -7.33 4.08
CA ALA A 11 13.62 -6.77 2.74
C ALA A 11 14.02 -5.28 2.82
N VAL A 12 13.35 -4.49 3.66
CA VAL A 12 13.66 -3.07 3.89
C VAL A 12 15.08 -2.89 4.43
N LYS A 13 15.51 -3.75 5.36
CA LYS A 13 16.86 -3.69 5.93
C LYS A 13 17.95 -3.86 4.88
N LEU A 14 17.78 -4.77 3.93
CA LEU A 14 18.74 -4.96 2.83
C LEU A 14 18.86 -3.69 1.97
N LEU A 15 17.74 -3.05 1.65
CA LEU A 15 17.72 -1.83 0.84
C LEU A 15 18.33 -0.62 1.58
N LEU A 16 18.37 -0.67 2.90
CA LEU A 16 18.95 0.36 3.76
C LEU A 16 20.40 0.06 4.19
N THR A 17 20.95 -1.10 3.83
CA THR A 17 22.37 -1.41 4.10
C THR A 17 23.27 -0.44 3.33
N PRO A 18 24.30 0.15 3.94
CA PRO A 18 25.28 0.97 3.24
C PRO A 18 25.90 0.23 2.05
N ILE A 19 26.03 0.93 0.92
CA ILE A 19 26.60 0.34 -0.30
C ILE A 19 28.11 0.16 -0.14
N ASP A 20 28.76 1.17 0.38
CA ASP A 20 30.19 1.16 0.69
C ASP A 20 30.45 1.89 2.01
N PRO A 21 31.36 1.44 2.88
CA PRO A 21 31.67 2.13 4.13
C PRO A 21 32.15 3.57 3.95
N ALA A 22 32.86 3.88 2.87
CA ALA A 22 33.37 5.22 2.56
C ALA A 22 32.30 6.09 1.87
N GLN A 23 31.39 5.45 1.13
CA GLN A 23 30.30 6.10 0.39
C GLN A 23 28.98 5.37 0.65
N PRO A 24 28.35 5.55 1.83
CA PRO A 24 27.19 4.76 2.22
C PRO A 24 26.01 4.85 1.26
N ALA A 25 25.84 5.98 0.57
CA ALA A 25 24.78 6.16 -0.43
C ALA A 25 25.18 5.68 -1.84
N GLY A 26 26.41 5.21 -2.03
CA GLY A 26 26.93 4.82 -3.35
C GLY A 26 27.21 6.00 -4.27
N HIS A 27 27.44 5.69 -5.54
CA HIS A 27 27.69 6.67 -6.58
C HIS A 27 26.53 6.74 -7.56
N PHE A 28 26.10 7.93 -7.92
CA PHE A 28 25.06 8.16 -8.91
C PHE A 28 25.68 8.61 -10.24
N ASP A 29 25.33 7.87 -11.28
CA ASP A 29 25.59 8.22 -12.66
C ASP A 29 24.25 8.39 -13.39
N VAL A 30 24.04 9.54 -14.04
CA VAL A 30 22.83 9.82 -14.81
C VAL A 30 22.75 8.96 -16.08
N GLU A 31 23.92 8.51 -16.57
CA GLU A 31 24.01 7.64 -17.76
C GLU A 31 23.92 6.15 -17.42
N ASP A 32 23.71 5.80 -16.14
CA ASP A 32 23.51 4.41 -15.72
C ASP A 32 22.29 3.80 -16.43
N GLU A 33 22.53 2.70 -17.15
CA GLU A 33 21.51 2.05 -17.97
C GLU A 33 20.31 1.56 -17.16
N THR A 34 20.54 1.04 -15.95
CA THR A 34 19.47 0.56 -15.05
C THR A 34 18.62 1.72 -14.58
N TYR A 35 19.24 2.83 -14.16
CA TYR A 35 18.54 4.04 -13.77
C TYR A 35 17.66 4.57 -14.90
N GLN A 36 18.23 4.68 -16.10
CA GLN A 36 17.49 5.17 -17.28
C GLN A 36 16.34 4.25 -17.68
N ALA A 37 16.56 2.93 -17.65
CA ALA A 37 15.53 1.96 -18.01
C ALA A 37 14.34 2.00 -17.03
N ILE A 38 14.58 2.09 -15.71
CA ILE A 38 13.54 2.27 -14.70
C ILE A 38 12.76 3.55 -14.98
N ASP A 39 13.47 4.65 -15.23
CA ASP A 39 12.84 5.95 -15.46
C ASP A 39 12.00 5.98 -16.74
N GLN A 40 12.46 5.33 -17.82
CA GLN A 40 11.73 5.20 -19.08
C GLN A 40 10.43 4.39 -18.91
N GLU A 41 10.46 3.31 -18.12
CA GLU A 41 9.23 2.57 -17.79
C GLU A 41 8.24 3.47 -17.04
N MET A 42 8.70 4.21 -16.04
CA MET A 42 7.85 5.07 -15.22
C MET A 42 7.31 6.30 -15.95
N VAL A 43 7.95 6.78 -17.02
CA VAL A 43 7.43 7.87 -17.88
C VAL A 43 6.12 7.47 -18.58
N LYS A 44 5.86 6.17 -18.77
CA LYS A 44 4.61 5.67 -19.35
C LYS A 44 3.39 5.88 -18.43
N LEU A 45 3.63 6.05 -17.11
CA LEU A 45 2.57 6.18 -16.10
C LEU A 45 1.74 7.45 -16.35
N GLY A 46 0.41 7.29 -16.37
CA GLY A 46 -0.54 8.37 -16.67
C GLY A 46 -0.65 8.72 -18.15
N GLY A 47 0.05 8.00 -19.03
CA GLY A 47 0.01 8.18 -20.47
C GLY A 47 -0.74 7.09 -21.22
N LEU A 48 -0.77 7.20 -22.56
CA LEU A 48 -1.43 6.20 -23.43
C LEU A 48 -0.80 4.81 -23.37
N ARG A 49 0.44 4.72 -22.91
CA ARG A 49 1.21 3.47 -22.81
C ARG A 49 1.29 2.92 -21.39
N GLU A 50 0.43 3.36 -20.49
CA GLU A 50 0.43 2.88 -19.10
C GLU A 50 0.24 1.36 -19.00
N GLY A 51 -0.54 0.76 -19.91
CA GLY A 51 -0.73 -0.69 -19.98
C GLY A 51 0.52 -1.49 -20.34
N ASP A 52 1.53 -0.85 -20.93
CA ASP A 52 2.79 -1.46 -21.37
C ASP A 52 3.90 -1.39 -20.29
N ILE A 53 3.59 -0.91 -19.08
CA ILE A 53 4.57 -0.78 -17.99
C ILE A 53 4.94 -2.17 -17.48
N ASP A 54 6.24 -2.45 -17.47
CA ASP A 54 6.79 -3.68 -16.85
C ASP A 54 6.99 -3.48 -15.34
N TRP A 55 5.90 -3.66 -14.56
CA TRP A 55 5.92 -3.51 -13.10
C TRP A 55 6.87 -4.48 -12.39
N PRO A 56 6.94 -5.77 -12.78
CA PRO A 56 7.94 -6.70 -12.24
C PRO A 56 9.37 -6.24 -12.44
N TYR A 57 9.69 -5.74 -13.63
CA TYR A 57 11.01 -5.19 -13.92
C TYR A 57 11.34 -4.00 -13.01
N ILE A 58 10.41 -3.02 -12.89
CA ILE A 58 10.64 -1.84 -12.06
C ILE A 58 10.86 -2.25 -10.60
N ASP A 59 10.07 -3.20 -10.05
CA ASP A 59 10.22 -3.69 -8.68
C ASP A 59 11.62 -4.28 -8.47
N GLU A 60 12.01 -5.23 -9.31
CA GLU A 60 13.28 -5.94 -9.16
C GLU A 60 14.48 -5.01 -9.37
N ALA A 61 14.48 -4.27 -10.47
CA ALA A 61 15.57 -3.35 -10.82
C ALA A 61 15.74 -2.23 -9.78
N SER A 62 14.63 -1.67 -9.28
CA SER A 62 14.69 -0.62 -8.23
C SER A 62 15.23 -1.15 -6.92
N ARG A 63 14.81 -2.36 -6.50
CA ARG A 63 15.35 -2.99 -5.29
C ARG A 63 16.83 -3.27 -5.42
N GLN A 64 17.25 -3.84 -6.53
CA GLN A 64 18.67 -4.11 -6.80
C GLN A 64 19.47 -2.82 -6.82
N TYR A 65 18.98 -1.78 -7.51
CA TYR A 65 19.64 -0.49 -7.60
C TYR A 65 19.86 0.14 -6.22
N LEU A 66 18.81 0.17 -5.39
CA LEU A 66 18.90 0.71 -4.03
C LEU A 66 19.77 -0.13 -3.09
N ALA A 67 19.86 -1.45 -3.31
CA ALA A 67 20.66 -2.33 -2.46
C ALA A 67 22.16 -2.23 -2.74
N ILE A 68 22.58 -2.12 -4.01
CA ILE A 68 23.98 -2.31 -4.37
C ILE A 68 24.60 -1.16 -5.19
N GLN A 69 23.81 -0.26 -5.78
CA GLN A 69 24.32 0.77 -6.68
C GLN A 69 24.27 2.17 -6.06
N CYS A 70 23.07 2.64 -5.70
CA CYS A 70 22.91 4.02 -5.27
C CYS A 70 21.64 4.23 -4.43
N LYS A 71 21.75 4.93 -3.30
CA LYS A 71 20.61 5.43 -2.53
C LYS A 71 20.03 6.67 -3.23
N HIS A 72 18.97 6.49 -4.01
CA HIS A 72 18.45 7.51 -4.89
C HIS A 72 16.94 7.78 -4.66
N TRP A 73 16.58 9.02 -4.36
CA TRP A 73 15.21 9.41 -4.01
C TRP A 73 14.18 9.11 -5.11
N ARG A 74 14.56 9.29 -6.38
CA ARG A 74 13.63 9.03 -7.49
C ARG A 74 13.34 7.54 -7.65
N ILE A 75 14.36 6.70 -7.51
CA ILE A 75 14.18 5.24 -7.55
C ILE A 75 13.33 4.76 -6.37
N LEU A 76 13.55 5.31 -5.17
CA LEU A 76 12.70 5.06 -4.02
C LEU A 76 11.22 5.40 -4.31
N ALA A 77 10.95 6.56 -4.93
CA ALA A 77 9.60 6.97 -5.28
C ALA A 77 8.95 6.01 -6.31
N HIS A 78 9.72 5.56 -7.30
CA HIS A 78 9.25 4.58 -8.28
C HIS A 78 8.89 3.25 -7.61
N LEU A 79 9.77 2.74 -6.76
CA LEU A 79 9.53 1.51 -6.00
C LEU A 79 8.30 1.62 -5.08
N GLN A 80 8.12 2.78 -4.42
CA GLN A 80 6.91 3.02 -3.63
C GLN A 80 5.64 2.93 -4.48
N VAL A 81 5.62 3.52 -5.67
CA VAL A 81 4.46 3.43 -6.58
C VAL A 81 4.16 1.96 -6.90
N VAL A 82 5.18 1.17 -7.24
CA VAL A 82 5.02 -0.26 -7.52
C VAL A 82 4.41 -0.99 -6.34
N TRP A 83 4.94 -0.79 -5.14
CA TRP A 83 4.48 -1.48 -3.95
C TRP A 83 3.06 -1.08 -3.54
N LEU A 84 2.71 0.20 -3.64
CA LEU A 84 1.37 0.69 -3.31
C LEU A 84 0.29 0.14 -4.26
N ARG A 85 0.62 -0.14 -5.52
CA ARG A 85 -0.32 -0.74 -6.48
C ARG A 85 -0.81 -2.13 -6.06
N THR A 86 -0.02 -2.85 -5.27
CA THR A 86 -0.41 -4.19 -4.78
C THR A 86 -1.56 -4.16 -3.78
N ARG A 87 -1.81 -3.02 -3.14
CA ARG A 87 -2.78 -2.83 -2.04
C ARG A 87 -2.59 -3.76 -0.85
N GLN A 88 -1.39 -4.34 -0.72
CA GLN A 88 -1.04 -5.26 0.36
C GLN A 88 -0.47 -4.49 1.56
N TRP A 89 -0.91 -4.84 2.76
CA TRP A 89 -0.40 -4.25 4.01
C TRP A 89 1.11 -4.41 4.18
N ALA A 90 1.64 -5.57 3.83
CA ALA A 90 3.08 -5.83 3.87
C ALA A 90 3.84 -4.80 3.03
N ARG A 91 3.46 -4.62 1.76
CA ARG A 91 4.14 -3.72 0.83
C ARG A 91 3.95 -2.25 1.20
N TRP A 92 2.80 -1.91 1.75
CA TRP A 92 2.55 -0.56 2.27
C TRP A 92 3.45 -0.26 3.48
N ALA A 93 3.57 -1.20 4.43
CA ALA A 93 4.45 -1.06 5.59
C ALA A 93 5.94 -1.01 5.18
N ASP A 94 6.35 -1.83 4.21
CA ASP A 94 7.70 -1.80 3.62
C ASP A 94 8.00 -0.43 2.99
N ALA A 95 7.06 0.13 2.23
CA ALA A 95 7.23 1.44 1.59
C ALA A 95 7.41 2.55 2.63
N LEU A 96 6.62 2.55 3.70
CA LEU A 96 6.76 3.50 4.80
C LEU A 96 8.08 3.30 5.56
N GLY A 97 8.46 2.05 5.84
CA GLY A 97 9.70 1.70 6.52
C GLY A 97 10.93 2.11 5.71
N LEU A 98 10.91 1.88 4.39
CA LEU A 98 12.00 2.28 3.50
C LEU A 98 12.13 3.81 3.41
N LEU A 99 10.99 4.52 3.31
CA LEU A 99 10.99 5.99 3.35
C LEU A 99 11.58 6.52 4.66
N ALA A 100 11.16 5.96 5.81
CA ALA A 100 11.67 6.35 7.12
C ALA A 100 13.18 6.14 7.24
N GLY A 101 13.66 4.97 6.84
CA GLY A 101 15.09 4.66 6.86
C GLY A 101 15.92 5.53 5.91
N MET A 102 15.39 5.87 4.75
CA MET A 102 16.06 6.80 3.82
C MET A 102 16.16 8.22 4.41
N VAL A 103 15.15 8.69 5.12
CA VAL A 103 15.20 9.98 5.84
C VAL A 103 16.19 9.91 7.00
N GLU A 104 16.17 8.84 7.78
CA GLU A 104 17.02 8.70 8.97
C GLU A 104 18.51 8.55 8.61
N LEU A 105 18.84 7.68 7.65
CA LEU A 105 20.22 7.25 7.36
C LEU A 105 20.87 8.01 6.22
N TYR A 106 20.10 8.48 5.25
CA TYR A 106 20.62 8.98 3.99
C TYR A 106 20.12 10.39 3.62
N TRP A 107 19.56 11.15 4.59
CA TRP A 107 19.05 12.50 4.31
C TRP A 107 20.07 13.38 3.63
N ASP A 108 21.31 13.37 4.15
CA ASP A 108 22.39 14.18 3.64
C ASP A 108 23.06 13.60 2.40
N SER A 109 23.27 12.29 2.37
CA SER A 109 24.11 11.63 1.37
C SER A 109 23.37 11.12 0.13
N ALA A 110 22.06 10.83 0.21
CA ALA A 110 21.31 10.27 -0.92
C ALA A 110 21.18 11.23 -2.10
N HIS A 111 21.22 10.63 -3.30
CA HIS A 111 21.16 11.30 -4.59
C HIS A 111 19.73 11.65 -5.05
N PRO A 112 19.56 12.56 -6.06
CA PRO A 112 20.57 13.06 -6.99
C PRO A 112 21.42 14.24 -6.48
N LYS A 113 21.03 14.87 -5.38
CA LYS A 113 21.73 16.06 -4.85
C LYS A 113 22.02 15.90 -3.37
N PRO A 114 23.17 15.33 -3.01
CA PRO A 114 23.61 15.27 -1.61
C PRO A 114 23.73 16.66 -0.98
N GLY A 115 23.52 16.72 0.33
CA GLY A 115 23.68 17.94 1.13
C GLY A 115 22.61 18.99 0.95
N PRO A 116 22.86 20.22 1.45
CA PRO A 116 21.84 21.27 1.60
C PRO A 116 21.15 21.71 0.31
N THR A 117 21.85 21.66 -0.82
CA THR A 117 21.29 22.04 -2.14
C THR A 117 20.15 21.13 -2.60
N GLY A 118 20.10 19.90 -2.08
CA GLY A 118 19.04 18.92 -2.39
C GLY A 118 17.84 18.96 -1.44
N TYR A 119 17.95 19.57 -0.26
CA TYR A 119 16.94 19.44 0.80
C TYR A 119 15.54 19.90 0.41
N LEU A 120 15.41 20.98 -0.36
CA LEU A 120 14.10 21.46 -0.79
C LEU A 120 13.36 20.41 -1.63
N ASN A 121 14.08 19.81 -2.58
CA ASN A 121 13.51 18.77 -3.44
C ASN A 121 13.22 17.48 -2.65
N LYS A 122 14.11 17.07 -1.76
CA LYS A 122 13.91 15.91 -0.88
C LYS A 122 12.65 16.10 -0.02
N ARG A 123 12.46 17.28 0.62
CA ARG A 123 11.26 17.59 1.39
C ARG A 123 9.97 17.46 0.57
N LYS A 124 9.94 18.07 -0.61
CA LYS A 124 8.78 17.97 -1.51
C LYS A 124 8.48 16.52 -1.89
N GLN A 125 9.51 15.74 -2.15
CA GLN A 125 9.36 14.34 -2.52
C GLN A 125 8.86 13.49 -1.34
N VAL A 126 9.43 13.66 -0.15
CA VAL A 126 8.95 12.98 1.08
C VAL A 126 7.50 13.34 1.37
N GLN A 127 7.13 14.62 1.28
CA GLN A 127 5.76 15.07 1.49
C GLN A 127 4.79 14.43 0.51
N ARG A 128 5.16 14.34 -0.78
CA ARG A 128 4.36 13.64 -1.78
C ARG A 128 4.20 12.16 -1.44
N MET A 129 5.31 11.49 -1.13
CA MET A 129 5.31 10.05 -0.79
C MET A 129 4.47 9.74 0.44
N LEU A 130 4.49 10.60 1.47
CA LEU A 130 3.62 10.48 2.65
C LEU A 130 2.14 10.69 2.28
N GLY A 131 1.85 11.62 1.37
CA GLY A 131 0.51 11.83 0.83
C GLY A 131 -0.02 10.60 0.11
N ASP A 132 0.80 9.99 -0.75
CA ASP A 132 0.46 8.78 -1.49
C ASP A 132 0.19 7.59 -0.53
N LEU A 133 1.02 7.43 0.51
CA LEU A 133 0.82 6.42 1.56
C LEU A 133 -0.49 6.63 2.32
N ALA A 134 -0.81 7.88 2.70
CA ALA A 134 -2.05 8.21 3.38
C ALA A 134 -3.28 7.95 2.50
N GLN A 135 -3.19 8.31 1.22
CA GLN A 135 -4.28 8.07 0.26
C GLN A 135 -4.53 6.58 0.02
N MET A 136 -3.49 5.77 0.00
CA MET A 136 -3.62 4.33 -0.25
C MET A 136 -4.11 3.54 0.96
N LEU A 137 -3.85 3.98 2.18
CA LEU A 137 -4.16 3.24 3.40
C LEU A 137 -5.63 2.77 3.50
N PRO A 138 -6.65 3.61 3.18
CA PRO A 138 -8.05 3.16 3.17
C PRO A 138 -8.39 2.11 2.12
N THR A 139 -7.55 1.96 1.10
CA THR A 139 -7.78 1.06 -0.04
C THR A 139 -7.07 -0.27 0.09
N LEU A 140 -6.29 -0.47 1.16
CA LEU A 140 -5.57 -1.71 1.39
C LEU A 140 -6.53 -2.87 1.61
N GLU A 141 -6.14 -4.05 1.13
CA GLU A 141 -6.89 -5.28 1.29
C GLU A 141 -6.87 -5.73 2.75
N ARG A 142 -8.03 -5.75 3.41
CA ARG A 142 -8.15 -6.15 4.81
C ARG A 142 -7.71 -7.59 5.07
N SER A 143 -7.86 -8.47 4.09
CA SER A 143 -7.42 -9.85 4.16
C SER A 143 -5.90 -10.02 4.26
N SER A 144 -5.13 -9.00 3.84
CA SER A 144 -3.67 -8.98 3.92
C SER A 144 -3.14 -8.33 5.19
N PHE A 145 -4.03 -7.90 6.11
CA PHE A 145 -3.63 -7.26 7.36
C PHE A 145 -3.05 -8.26 8.34
N GLU A 146 -1.89 -7.91 8.90
CA GLU A 146 -1.27 -8.59 10.04
C GLU A 146 -0.82 -7.56 11.07
N PRO A 147 -0.94 -7.83 12.39
CA PRO A 147 -0.48 -6.92 13.45
C PRO A 147 1.00 -6.56 13.35
N ALA A 148 1.82 -7.45 12.79
CA ALA A 148 3.25 -7.21 12.57
C ALA A 148 3.49 -6.04 11.59
N TYR A 149 2.67 -5.90 10.56
CA TYR A 149 2.78 -4.80 9.59
C TYR A 149 2.38 -3.47 10.20
N GLN A 150 1.35 -3.49 11.06
CA GLN A 150 0.98 -2.30 11.84
C GLN A 150 2.13 -1.86 12.75
N ALA A 151 2.69 -2.78 13.53
CA ALA A 151 3.79 -2.47 14.43
C ALA A 151 5.02 -1.92 13.68
N ALA A 152 5.34 -2.48 12.51
CA ALA A 152 6.41 -1.98 11.65
C ALA A 152 6.11 -0.55 11.15
N ALA A 153 4.88 -0.27 10.76
CA ALA A 153 4.45 1.05 10.31
C ALA A 153 4.48 2.09 11.43
N GLU A 154 4.04 1.73 12.63
CA GLU A 154 4.12 2.61 13.81
C GLU A 154 5.56 2.97 14.17
N LEU A 155 6.48 2.00 14.10
CA LEU A 155 7.90 2.24 14.29
C LEU A 155 8.47 3.17 13.22
N ALA A 156 8.13 2.96 11.96
CA ALA A 156 8.55 3.81 10.85
C ALA A 156 8.04 5.26 11.01
N LEU A 157 6.78 5.44 11.42
CA LEU A 157 6.23 6.76 11.71
C LEU A 157 6.94 7.45 12.87
N ALA A 158 7.22 6.72 13.96
CA ALA A 158 7.96 7.26 15.09
C ALA A 158 9.38 7.72 14.66
N ASN A 159 10.05 6.97 13.78
CA ASN A 159 11.34 7.36 13.21
C ASN A 159 11.22 8.64 12.38
N LEU A 160 10.23 8.73 11.49
CA LEU A 160 10.00 9.94 10.68
C LEU A 160 9.68 11.16 11.55
N GLN A 161 8.91 11.00 12.62
CA GLN A 161 8.62 12.08 13.56
C GLN A 161 9.88 12.60 14.25
N ARG A 162 10.80 11.70 14.66
CA ARG A 162 12.10 12.10 15.23
C ARG A 162 12.97 12.87 14.24
N CYS A 163 12.91 12.49 12.96
CA CYS A 163 13.68 13.12 11.90
C CYS A 163 13.01 14.39 11.33
N ALA A 164 11.73 14.64 11.66
CA ALA A 164 10.95 15.72 11.05
C ALA A 164 11.56 17.10 11.30
N GLU A 165 11.93 17.42 12.54
CA GLU A 165 12.51 18.71 12.90
C GLU A 165 13.89 18.93 12.25
N PRO A 166 14.88 18.00 12.38
CA PRO A 166 16.19 18.16 11.72
C PRO A 166 16.08 18.28 10.19
N ALA A 167 15.21 17.50 9.56
CA ALA A 167 15.01 17.52 8.10
C ALA A 167 14.07 18.66 7.66
N LYS A 168 13.46 19.39 8.58
CA LYS A 168 12.44 20.43 8.33
C LYS A 168 11.29 19.91 7.48
N LEU A 169 10.77 18.72 7.84
CA LEU A 169 9.59 18.15 7.22
C LEU A 169 8.33 18.80 7.79
N ASP A 170 7.29 18.89 6.95
CA ASP A 170 5.97 19.29 7.40
C ASP A 170 5.37 18.18 8.28
N PRO A 171 4.95 18.44 9.52
CA PRO A 171 4.37 17.44 10.41
C PRO A 171 2.96 17.01 10.00
N ALA A 172 2.21 17.84 9.28
CA ALA A 172 0.80 17.59 8.99
C ALA A 172 0.54 16.26 8.22
N PRO A 173 1.32 15.86 7.21
CA PRO A 173 1.16 14.56 6.58
C PRO A 173 1.43 13.39 7.54
N LEU A 174 2.41 13.51 8.43
CA LEU A 174 2.75 12.48 9.42
C LEU A 174 1.61 12.28 10.43
N GLU A 175 1.05 13.37 10.95
CA GLU A 175 -0.09 13.34 11.87
C GLU A 175 -1.34 12.75 11.19
N THR A 176 -1.55 13.07 9.92
CA THR A 176 -2.66 12.53 9.14
C THR A 176 -2.51 11.03 8.97
N LEU A 177 -1.31 10.58 8.59
CA LEU A 177 -1.01 9.17 8.40
C LEU A 177 -1.15 8.39 9.71
N GLN A 178 -0.67 8.94 10.83
CA GLN A 178 -0.81 8.33 12.15
C GLN A 178 -2.28 8.14 12.55
N ARG A 179 -3.11 9.18 12.41
CA ARG A 179 -4.55 9.09 12.70
C ARG A 179 -5.25 8.05 11.83
N GLN A 180 -4.89 7.98 10.55
CA GLN A 180 -5.45 7.00 9.64
C GLN A 180 -4.98 5.58 9.99
N LEU A 181 -3.71 5.38 10.32
CA LEU A 181 -3.19 4.07 10.70
C LEU A 181 -3.96 3.50 11.89
N VAL A 182 -4.16 4.27 12.95
CA VAL A 182 -4.98 3.86 14.10
C VAL A 182 -6.38 3.46 13.66
N LYS A 183 -7.05 4.28 12.85
CA LYS A 183 -8.42 4.03 12.39
C LYS A 183 -8.56 2.73 11.58
N TYR A 184 -7.59 2.43 10.69
CA TYR A 184 -7.69 1.29 9.78
C TYR A 184 -7.05 0.01 10.33
N SER A 185 -6.30 0.10 11.43
CA SER A 185 -5.74 -1.02 12.16
C SER A 185 -6.68 -1.56 13.24
N GLU A 186 -7.68 -0.79 13.67
CA GLU A 186 -8.67 -1.30 14.63
C GLU A 186 -9.42 -2.50 14.04
N PRO A 187 -9.48 -3.62 14.78
CA PRO A 187 -10.31 -4.74 14.35
C PRO A 187 -11.74 -4.22 14.22
N VAL A 188 -12.35 -4.46 13.07
CA VAL A 188 -13.79 -4.19 12.91
C VAL A 188 -14.47 -4.98 14.00
N ALA A 189 -15.08 -4.29 14.98
CA ALA A 189 -15.88 -4.92 16.01
C ALA A 189 -16.80 -5.92 15.31
N ALA A 190 -16.66 -7.21 15.66
CA ALA A 190 -17.46 -8.26 15.06
C ALA A 190 -18.90 -7.80 15.13
N ALA A 191 -19.57 -7.71 13.98
CA ALA A 191 -20.97 -7.39 13.90
C ALA A 191 -21.68 -8.29 14.92
N GLU A 192 -22.39 -7.69 15.87
CA GLU A 192 -23.08 -8.42 16.93
C GLU A 192 -23.84 -9.59 16.28
N PRO A 193 -23.71 -10.82 16.80
CA PRO A 193 -24.48 -11.93 16.23
C PRO A 193 -25.94 -11.52 16.32
N VAL A 194 -26.60 -11.49 15.17
CA VAL A 194 -28.05 -11.29 15.06
C VAL A 194 -28.67 -12.22 16.09
N ARG A 195 -29.22 -11.63 17.16
CA ARG A 195 -29.94 -12.39 18.18
C ARG A 195 -30.99 -13.18 17.46
N SER A 196 -30.78 -14.48 17.36
CA SER A 196 -31.78 -15.42 16.87
C SER A 196 -33.02 -15.21 17.69
N ALA A 197 -34.03 -14.62 17.08
CA ALA A 197 -35.35 -14.54 17.66
C ALA A 197 -35.82 -15.99 17.91
N THR A 198 -35.94 -16.36 19.17
CA THR A 198 -36.53 -17.59 19.63
C THR A 198 -37.97 -17.64 19.10
N PRO A 199 -38.39 -18.68 18.36
CA PRO A 199 -39.79 -18.80 18.00
C PRO A 199 -40.59 -19.11 19.25
N GLY A 200 -41.29 -18.10 19.75
CA GLY A 200 -42.26 -18.27 20.82
C GLY A 200 -43.32 -19.29 20.45
N SER A 201 -43.45 -20.25 21.33
CA SER A 201 -44.55 -21.20 21.45
C SER A 201 -45.90 -20.54 21.19
N ILE A 202 -46.60 -20.98 20.15
CA ILE A 202 -48.05 -20.73 20.01
C ILE A 202 -48.75 -22.04 20.17
N LEU A 203 -49.44 -22.15 21.31
CA LEU A 203 -50.43 -23.18 21.62
C LEU A 203 -51.61 -23.12 20.69
N ALA A 204 -52.11 -24.29 20.42
CA ALA A 204 -53.27 -24.67 19.63
C ALA A 204 -54.55 -23.88 19.95
N SER A 205 -55.38 -23.62 18.94
CA SER A 205 -56.82 -23.88 19.03
C SER A 205 -57.52 -23.77 17.68
N ALA A 206 -58.36 -24.80 17.42
CA ALA A 206 -59.62 -24.87 16.70
C ALA A 206 -59.69 -24.91 15.16
N PHE A 207 -59.89 -26.08 14.72
CA PHE A 207 -60.79 -26.62 13.69
C PHE A 207 -61.94 -25.68 13.16
N SER A 208 -62.10 -25.60 11.84
CA SER A 208 -63.35 -25.83 11.09
C SER A 208 -63.20 -25.54 9.57
N PRO A 209 -64.07 -26.09 8.71
CA PRO A 209 -63.65 -26.66 7.44
C PRO A 209 -64.07 -25.86 6.18
N VAL A 210 -63.58 -26.39 5.05
CA VAL A 210 -63.76 -26.11 3.63
C VAL A 210 -65.17 -25.67 3.19
N PRO A 211 -65.36 -24.89 2.09
CA PRO A 211 -65.85 -25.54 0.90
C PRO A 211 -65.10 -25.18 -0.43
N SER A 212 -65.13 -26.20 -1.25
CA SER A 212 -64.71 -26.25 -2.65
C SER A 212 -65.49 -25.29 -3.55
N ARG A 213 -64.80 -24.68 -4.55
CA ARG A 213 -65.44 -24.39 -5.84
C ARG A 213 -64.53 -24.27 -7.02
N LYS A 214 -64.64 -25.29 -7.86
CA LYS A 214 -64.68 -25.34 -9.34
C LYS A 214 -63.72 -24.55 -10.21
N ARG A 215 -63.01 -25.38 -10.98
CA ARG A 215 -62.47 -25.23 -12.32
C ARG A 215 -63.14 -24.19 -13.21
N ARG A 216 -62.36 -23.43 -13.97
CA ARG A 216 -62.68 -23.10 -15.36
C ARG A 216 -61.42 -23.12 -16.20
N VAL A 217 -61.43 -24.03 -17.12
CA VAL A 217 -60.55 -24.18 -18.29
C VAL A 217 -61.08 -23.29 -19.41
N MET A 218 -60.25 -22.59 -20.11
CA MET A 218 -60.36 -22.21 -21.55
C MET A 218 -59.01 -21.62 -21.93
N SER A 219 -58.20 -22.25 -22.64
CA SER A 219 -58.11 -22.61 -24.06
C SER A 219 -57.93 -21.43 -25.00
N ALA A 220 -56.73 -21.48 -25.58
CA ALA A 220 -56.36 -21.30 -26.98
C ALA A 220 -56.33 -19.87 -27.61
N ASN A 221 -55.30 -19.52 -28.18
CA ASN A 221 -54.91 -19.49 -29.59
C ASN A 221 -54.16 -18.22 -30.02
N ASN A 222 -53.00 -18.49 -30.60
CA ASN A 222 -52.53 -18.07 -31.95
C ASN A 222 -52.27 -16.57 -32.21
N ALA A 223 -51.13 -16.16 -32.62
CA ALA A 223 -50.54 -16.19 -33.95
C ALA A 223 -49.43 -15.15 -34.05
N VAL A 224 -48.32 -15.58 -34.57
CA VAL A 224 -47.30 -14.81 -35.32
C VAL A 224 -47.94 -14.45 -36.71
N PRO A 225 -47.56 -13.45 -37.52
CA PRO A 225 -46.20 -13.03 -37.86
C PRO A 225 -46.03 -11.51 -38.20
N CYS A 226 -44.91 -11.04 -38.29
CA CYS A 226 -44.09 -10.47 -39.35
C CYS A 226 -42.89 -9.76 -38.73
#